data_c5908010d2836d48c585f288ab4f17f7
#
_entry.id   c5908010d2836d48c585f288ab4f17f7
#
_cell.length_a   1.000
_cell.length_b   1.000
_cell.length_c   1.000
_cell.angle_alpha   90.00
_cell.angle_beta   90.00
_cell.angle_gamma   90.00
#
_symmetry.space_group_name_H-M   'P 1'
#
loop_
_entity.id
_entity.type
_entity.pdbx_description
1 polymer ?
#
loop_
_entity_poly.entity_id
_entity_poly.type
_entity_poly.pdbx_seq_one_letter_code
_entity_poly.pdbx_strand_id
1 'polypeptide(L)'
;MMQVTRGNTRTALLGKNPTMEQIQKFSAELQVTPDTPQAFIALTSDDPSVAPYHGVNYYLALQKNKVPATLHVYPTGGHGWGFQDHFKYKQQWTQELEKWLRDGVVFPENPEPMLRIGKSYLGTKYVANTLDQNGEESLVIRTDAVDCLTFVEYTLAQALGSSFADNLQKIRYRDGIINGYPSRLHYN
;
A
#
# COMPACT_ATOMS: atom_id res chain seq x y z
N MET A 1 -24.16 4.36 8.16
CA MET A 1 -23.68 4.80 9.50
C MET A 1 -22.16 4.66 9.47
N MET A 2 -21.47 5.77 9.42
CA MET A 2 -20.01 5.84 9.27
C MET A 2 -19.37 5.40 10.58
N GLN A 3 -18.86 4.19 10.64
CA GLN A 3 -18.13 3.72 11.82
C GLN A 3 -16.67 4.16 11.72
N VAL A 4 -16.24 4.78 12.77
CA VAL A 4 -14.99 5.52 12.91
C VAL A 4 -13.84 4.55 13.20
N THR A 5 -12.78 4.59 12.40
CA THR A 5 -11.45 4.10 12.80
C THR A 5 -11.07 4.67 14.16
N ARG A 6 -10.37 3.89 14.99
CA ARG A 6 -9.85 4.36 16.27
C ARG A 6 -9.11 5.69 16.10
N GLY A 7 -9.40 6.63 16.98
CA GLY A 7 -9.22 8.05 16.88
C GLY A 7 -7.90 8.65 16.42
N ASN A 8 -6.79 7.90 16.35
CA ASN A 8 -5.48 8.50 16.11
C ASN A 8 -5.26 8.87 14.63
N THR A 9 -5.49 7.96 13.69
CA THR A 9 -5.25 8.22 12.26
C THR A 9 -6.22 9.25 11.72
N ARG A 10 -7.52 9.13 12.04
CA ARG A 10 -8.54 10.10 11.63
C ARG A 10 -8.23 11.49 12.20
N THR A 11 -7.89 11.58 13.49
CA THR A 11 -7.59 12.83 14.14
C THR A 11 -6.29 13.45 13.62
N ALA A 12 -5.28 12.64 13.31
CA ALA A 12 -4.05 13.10 12.70
C ALA A 12 -4.27 13.65 11.28
N LEU A 13 -5.11 12.99 10.49
CA LEU A 13 -5.38 13.39 9.10
C LEU A 13 -6.39 14.54 8.99
N LEU A 14 -7.47 14.49 9.75
CA LEU A 14 -8.63 15.37 9.58
C LEU A 14 -8.83 16.36 10.74
N GLY A 15 -8.01 16.28 11.78
CA GLY A 15 -8.21 17.07 12.99
C GLY A 15 -9.28 16.49 13.94
N LYS A 16 -9.51 17.17 15.06
CA LYS A 16 -10.43 16.71 16.11
C LYS A 16 -11.91 16.77 15.69
N ASN A 17 -12.27 17.72 14.87
CA ASN A 17 -13.66 18.00 14.46
C ASN A 17 -13.77 18.14 12.94
N PRO A 18 -13.59 17.04 12.17
CA PRO A 18 -13.68 17.10 10.72
C PRO A 18 -15.13 17.32 10.26
N THR A 19 -15.29 18.06 9.16
CA THR A 19 -16.57 18.20 8.49
C THR A 19 -17.00 16.89 7.82
N MET A 20 -18.29 16.75 7.52
CA MET A 20 -18.78 15.57 6.76
C MET A 20 -18.14 15.48 5.38
N GLU A 21 -17.88 16.59 4.72
CA GLU A 21 -17.20 16.66 3.43
C GLU A 21 -15.77 16.10 3.53
N GLN A 22 -15.01 16.53 4.53
CA GLN A 22 -13.67 15.99 4.78
C GLN A 22 -13.70 14.48 5.03
N ILE A 23 -14.64 14.00 5.85
CA ILE A 23 -14.81 12.58 6.14
C ILE A 23 -15.12 11.81 4.85
N GLN A 24 -16.03 12.29 4.03
CA GLN A 24 -16.38 11.66 2.75
C GLN A 24 -15.19 11.64 1.78
N LYS A 25 -14.48 12.75 1.65
CA LYS A 25 -13.31 12.88 0.78
C LYS A 25 -12.21 11.85 1.10
N PHE A 26 -12.03 11.52 2.38
CA PHE A 26 -11.00 10.58 2.83
C PHE A 26 -11.54 9.17 3.17
N SER A 27 -12.78 8.88 2.82
CA SER A 27 -13.36 7.53 2.91
C SER A 27 -13.08 6.78 1.62
N ALA A 28 -12.11 5.84 1.64
CA ALA A 28 -11.64 5.15 0.45
C ALA A 28 -12.75 4.45 -0.33
N GLU A 29 -13.71 3.84 0.36
CA GLU A 29 -14.88 3.18 -0.24
C GLU A 29 -15.81 4.15 -1.02
N LEU A 30 -15.74 5.44 -0.72
CA LEU A 30 -16.53 6.46 -1.42
C LEU A 30 -15.77 7.08 -2.60
N GLN A 31 -14.47 6.79 -2.72
CA GLN A 31 -13.63 7.31 -3.80
C GLN A 31 -13.46 6.32 -4.95
N VAL A 32 -14.00 5.11 -4.83
CA VAL A 32 -13.91 4.08 -5.86
C VAL A 32 -14.67 4.51 -7.12
N THR A 33 -13.97 4.45 -8.26
CA THR A 33 -14.50 4.69 -9.61
C THR A 33 -14.21 3.49 -10.50
N PRO A 34 -14.79 3.41 -11.71
CA PRO A 34 -14.43 2.34 -12.67
C PRO A 34 -12.94 2.31 -13.05
N ASP A 35 -12.23 3.44 -12.89
CA ASP A 35 -10.80 3.56 -13.18
C ASP A 35 -9.91 3.20 -11.98
N THR A 36 -10.52 2.83 -10.84
CA THR A 36 -9.77 2.37 -9.67
C THR A 36 -9.03 1.08 -10.02
N PRO A 37 -7.72 0.97 -9.68
CA PRO A 37 -6.97 -0.26 -9.93
C PRO A 37 -7.58 -1.47 -9.23
N GLN A 38 -7.40 -2.65 -9.84
CA GLN A 38 -7.76 -3.92 -9.22
C GLN A 38 -7.08 -4.09 -7.86
N ALA A 39 -7.72 -4.83 -6.95
CA ALA A 39 -7.26 -4.94 -5.58
C ALA A 39 -7.21 -6.38 -5.05
N PHE A 40 -6.15 -6.70 -4.32
CA PHE A 40 -6.07 -7.86 -3.45
C PHE A 40 -6.17 -7.39 -1.99
N ILE A 41 -7.21 -7.82 -1.28
CA ILE A 41 -7.51 -7.40 0.08
C ILE A 41 -7.36 -8.61 1.00
N ALA A 42 -6.49 -8.51 1.99
CA ALA A 42 -6.30 -9.54 3.01
C ALA A 42 -6.40 -8.92 4.40
N LEU A 43 -7.23 -9.50 5.26
CA LEU A 43 -7.49 -9.00 6.61
C LEU A 43 -7.79 -10.12 7.58
N THR A 44 -7.78 -9.82 8.87
CA THR A 44 -8.16 -10.75 9.94
C THR A 44 -9.42 -10.28 10.65
N SER A 45 -10.25 -11.27 11.08
CA SER A 45 -11.53 -10.98 11.76
C SER A 45 -11.33 -10.38 13.15
N ASP A 46 -10.20 -10.67 13.77
CA ASP A 46 -9.86 -10.27 15.14
C ASP A 46 -8.91 -9.06 15.23
N ASP A 47 -8.76 -8.28 14.15
CA ASP A 47 -7.93 -7.07 14.16
C ASP A 47 -8.49 -6.03 15.16
N PRO A 48 -7.76 -5.72 16.25
CA PRO A 48 -8.22 -4.78 17.26
C PRO A 48 -7.96 -3.32 16.90
N SER A 49 -7.18 -3.07 15.85
CA SER A 49 -6.73 -1.73 15.45
C SER A 49 -7.50 -1.20 14.25
N VAL A 50 -7.68 -2.05 13.24
CA VAL A 50 -8.43 -1.72 12.04
C VAL A 50 -9.57 -2.72 11.87
N ALA A 51 -10.79 -2.25 12.09
CA ALA A 51 -11.95 -3.14 12.03
C ALA A 51 -12.13 -3.74 10.63
N PRO A 52 -12.37 -5.07 10.52
CA PRO A 52 -12.43 -5.78 9.24
C PRO A 52 -13.44 -5.21 8.23
N TYR A 53 -14.51 -4.59 8.70
CA TYR A 53 -15.53 -4.02 7.82
C TYR A 53 -14.99 -2.92 6.89
N HIS A 54 -13.86 -2.27 7.20
CA HIS A 54 -13.25 -1.29 6.29
C HIS A 54 -12.81 -1.94 4.98
N GLY A 55 -12.11 -3.07 5.05
CA GLY A 55 -11.73 -3.83 3.86
C GLY A 55 -12.93 -4.43 3.14
N VAL A 56 -13.94 -4.89 3.90
CA VAL A 56 -15.21 -5.39 3.33
C VAL A 56 -15.94 -4.29 2.57
N ASN A 57 -16.10 -3.11 3.15
CA ASN A 57 -16.78 -1.99 2.50
C ASN A 57 -16.04 -1.53 1.25
N TYR A 58 -14.71 -1.48 1.29
CA TYR A 58 -13.90 -1.15 0.13
C TYR A 58 -14.07 -2.19 -0.99
N TYR A 59 -14.04 -3.49 -0.65
CA TYR A 59 -14.34 -4.56 -1.60
C TYR A 59 -15.72 -4.43 -2.25
N LEU A 60 -16.77 -4.15 -1.46
CA LEU A 60 -18.12 -3.94 -1.99
C LEU A 60 -18.21 -2.71 -2.92
N ALA A 61 -17.46 -1.65 -2.61
CA ALA A 61 -17.39 -0.48 -3.47
C ALA A 61 -16.70 -0.80 -4.81
N LEU A 62 -15.61 -1.59 -4.79
CA LEU A 62 -14.95 -2.08 -6.00
C LEU A 62 -15.91 -2.93 -6.85
N GLN A 63 -16.62 -3.89 -6.23
CA GLN A 63 -17.61 -4.73 -6.93
C GLN A 63 -18.72 -3.90 -7.56
N LYS A 64 -19.25 -2.90 -6.84
CA LYS A 64 -20.28 -1.98 -7.36
C LYS A 64 -19.81 -1.23 -8.61
N ASN A 65 -18.54 -0.86 -8.66
CA ASN A 65 -17.93 -0.15 -9.78
C ASN A 65 -17.33 -1.09 -10.84
N LYS A 66 -17.55 -2.41 -10.73
CA LYS A 66 -17.05 -3.46 -11.65
C LYS A 66 -15.52 -3.49 -11.73
N VAL A 67 -14.85 -3.08 -10.66
CA VAL A 67 -13.40 -3.18 -10.53
C VAL A 67 -13.05 -4.58 -10.02
N PRO A 68 -12.16 -5.33 -10.70
CA PRO A 68 -11.74 -6.65 -10.23
C PRO A 68 -11.09 -6.57 -8.85
N ALA A 69 -11.55 -7.40 -7.92
CA ALA A 69 -10.98 -7.46 -6.58
C ALA A 69 -11.17 -8.83 -5.95
N THR A 70 -10.25 -9.24 -5.09
CA THR A 70 -10.38 -10.40 -4.21
C THR A 70 -10.33 -9.98 -2.76
N LEU A 71 -11.06 -10.70 -1.91
CA LEU A 71 -11.11 -10.46 -0.47
C LEU A 71 -10.86 -11.77 0.28
N HIS A 72 -9.80 -11.76 1.09
CA HIS A 72 -9.43 -12.87 1.98
C HIS A 72 -9.57 -12.43 3.43
N VAL A 73 -10.40 -13.15 4.18
CA VAL A 73 -10.64 -12.86 5.61
C VAL A 73 -10.20 -14.06 6.44
N TYR A 74 -9.13 -13.88 7.21
CA TYR A 74 -8.61 -14.93 8.11
C TYR A 74 -9.21 -14.81 9.49
N PRO A 75 -9.52 -15.92 10.14
CA PRO A 75 -10.20 -15.90 11.45
C PRO A 75 -9.43 -15.17 12.53
N THR A 76 -8.10 -15.32 12.56
CA THR A 76 -7.23 -14.77 13.60
C THR A 76 -5.91 -14.29 13.04
N GLY A 77 -5.24 -13.36 13.73
CA GLY A 77 -3.93 -12.82 13.39
C GLY A 77 -3.70 -11.43 13.96
N GLY A 78 -4.75 -10.78 14.44
CA GLY A 78 -4.65 -9.42 14.96
C GLY A 78 -4.28 -8.40 13.89
N HIS A 79 -3.49 -7.42 14.26
CA HIS A 79 -3.05 -6.32 13.40
C HIS A 79 -1.58 -6.46 12.99
N GLY A 80 -1.24 -6.05 11.76
CA GLY A 80 0.15 -5.92 11.31
C GLY A 80 0.88 -7.25 11.10
N TRP A 81 0.17 -8.33 10.85
CA TRP A 81 0.74 -9.67 10.70
C TRP A 81 1.63 -9.82 9.44
N GLY A 82 1.27 -9.23 8.32
CA GLY A 82 2.05 -9.22 7.10
C GLY A 82 2.82 -10.52 6.78
N PHE A 83 4.12 -10.43 6.60
CA PHE A 83 5.02 -11.57 6.36
C PHE A 83 5.61 -12.18 7.64
N GLN A 84 5.07 -11.85 8.80
CA GLN A 84 5.60 -12.33 10.08
C GLN A 84 5.45 -13.85 10.24
N ASP A 85 6.49 -14.53 10.75
CA ASP A 85 6.53 -15.99 10.85
C ASP A 85 5.49 -16.56 11.81
N HIS A 86 5.08 -15.80 12.82
CA HIS A 86 4.04 -16.21 13.76
C HIS A 86 2.62 -16.15 13.19
N PHE A 87 2.40 -15.56 12.01
CA PHE A 87 1.08 -15.53 11.42
C PHE A 87 0.70 -16.89 10.88
N LYS A 88 -0.29 -17.50 11.49
CA LYS A 88 -0.74 -18.88 11.19
C LYS A 88 -1.05 -19.09 9.70
N TYR A 89 -1.57 -18.09 9.03
CA TYR A 89 -2.02 -18.17 7.63
C TYR A 89 -1.01 -17.57 6.66
N LYS A 90 0.25 -17.34 7.10
CA LYS A 90 1.30 -16.73 6.27
C LYS A 90 1.46 -17.43 4.92
N GLN A 91 1.62 -18.74 4.94
CA GLN A 91 1.82 -19.52 3.71
C GLN A 91 0.60 -19.42 2.79
N GLN A 92 -0.61 -19.52 3.35
CA GLN A 92 -1.84 -19.47 2.57
C GLN A 92 -1.98 -18.10 1.86
N TRP A 93 -1.91 -16.98 2.59
CA TRP A 93 -2.15 -15.68 1.98
C TRP A 93 -1.04 -15.29 0.97
N THR A 94 0.20 -15.70 1.22
CA THR A 94 1.29 -15.43 0.28
C THR A 94 1.14 -16.22 -1.03
N GLN A 95 0.66 -17.46 -0.96
CA GLN A 95 0.33 -18.25 -2.15
C GLN A 95 -0.86 -17.66 -2.93
N GLU A 96 -1.91 -17.22 -2.23
CA GLU A 96 -3.07 -16.55 -2.84
C GLU A 96 -2.66 -15.24 -3.50
N LEU A 97 -1.83 -14.44 -2.83
CA LEU A 97 -1.27 -13.20 -3.40
C LEU A 97 -0.42 -13.50 -4.63
N GLU A 98 0.48 -14.47 -4.55
CA GLU A 98 1.33 -14.85 -5.68
C GLU A 98 0.49 -15.28 -6.89
N LYS A 99 -0.54 -16.11 -6.64
CA LYS A 99 -1.47 -16.53 -7.70
C LYS A 99 -2.21 -15.33 -8.30
N TRP A 100 -2.74 -14.44 -7.48
CA TRP A 100 -3.45 -13.24 -7.93
C TRP A 100 -2.55 -12.33 -8.77
N LEU A 101 -1.31 -12.17 -8.35
CA LEU A 101 -0.30 -11.40 -9.07
C LEU A 101 0.01 -12.02 -10.45
N ARG A 102 0.11 -13.33 -10.54
CA ARG A 102 0.35 -14.04 -11.81
C ARG A 102 -0.84 -13.98 -12.77
N ASP A 103 -2.05 -14.11 -12.23
CA ASP A 103 -3.27 -14.25 -13.04
C ASP A 103 -3.86 -12.88 -13.43
N GLY A 104 -3.64 -11.84 -12.68
CA GLY A 104 -4.41 -10.60 -12.77
C GLY A 104 -3.64 -9.30 -12.93
N VAL A 105 -2.39 -9.26 -12.56
CA VAL A 105 -1.58 -8.05 -12.70
C VAL A 105 -0.74 -8.19 -13.96
N VAL A 106 -0.77 -7.16 -14.80
CA VAL A 106 0.18 -7.03 -15.91
C VAL A 106 1.56 -6.75 -15.28
N PHE A 107 2.17 -7.82 -14.76
CA PHE A 107 3.60 -7.78 -14.56
C PHE A 107 4.27 -7.77 -15.93
N PRO A 108 5.43 -7.17 -16.07
CA PRO A 108 6.24 -7.39 -17.24
C PRO A 108 6.34 -8.91 -17.48
N GLU A 109 6.28 -9.36 -18.72
CA GLU A 109 6.28 -10.78 -19.12
C GLU A 109 7.34 -11.64 -18.42
N ASN A 110 8.29 -11.00 -17.77
CA ASN A 110 9.33 -11.62 -16.97
C ASN A 110 9.42 -10.97 -15.57
N PRO A 111 8.88 -11.58 -14.49
CA PRO A 111 9.02 -11.10 -13.11
C PRO A 111 10.42 -11.34 -12.51
N GLU A 112 11.29 -12.10 -13.16
CA GLU A 112 12.65 -12.43 -12.70
C GLU A 112 13.48 -11.19 -12.28
N PRO A 113 13.49 -10.07 -13.02
CA PRO A 113 14.19 -8.89 -12.56
C PRO A 113 13.72 -8.38 -11.20
N MET A 114 12.41 -8.32 -10.97
CA MET A 114 11.83 -7.87 -9.69
C MET A 114 12.20 -8.81 -8.56
N LEU A 115 12.07 -10.12 -8.77
CA LEU A 115 12.41 -11.12 -7.77
C LEU A 115 13.91 -11.09 -7.41
N ARG A 116 14.77 -10.99 -8.42
CA ARG A 116 16.23 -10.89 -8.23
C ARG A 116 16.61 -9.61 -7.47
N ILE A 117 16.02 -8.48 -7.83
CA ILE A 117 16.25 -7.19 -7.18
C ILE A 117 15.70 -7.22 -5.75
N GLY A 118 14.48 -7.70 -5.53
CA GLY A 118 13.93 -7.86 -4.19
C GLY A 118 14.79 -8.74 -3.30
N LYS A 119 15.31 -9.86 -3.81
CA LYS A 119 16.25 -10.72 -3.09
C LYS A 119 17.57 -10.03 -2.75
N SER A 120 18.05 -9.08 -3.55
CA SER A 120 19.28 -8.34 -3.25
C SER A 120 19.17 -7.43 -2.02
N TYR A 121 17.95 -7.13 -1.58
CA TYR A 121 17.69 -6.40 -0.34
C TYR A 121 17.63 -7.28 0.91
N LEU A 122 17.76 -8.60 0.79
CA LEU A 122 17.82 -9.48 1.95
C LEU A 122 19.01 -9.11 2.85
N GLY A 123 18.72 -8.88 4.14
CA GLY A 123 19.72 -8.41 5.10
C GLY A 123 19.88 -6.89 5.16
N THR A 124 19.23 -6.13 4.27
CA THR A 124 19.21 -4.67 4.39
C THR A 124 18.44 -4.26 5.65
N LYS A 125 18.98 -3.28 6.36
CA LYS A 125 18.40 -2.80 7.60
C LYS A 125 17.01 -2.21 7.38
N TYR A 126 16.03 -2.61 8.20
CA TYR A 126 14.73 -1.95 8.24
C TYR A 126 14.81 -0.68 9.09
N VAL A 127 14.41 0.45 8.53
CA VAL A 127 14.29 1.74 9.22
C VAL A 127 13.04 2.44 8.74
N ALA A 128 12.10 2.68 9.65
CA ALA A 128 10.87 3.41 9.33
C ALA A 128 11.16 4.90 9.05
N ASN A 129 10.25 5.54 8.31
CA ASN A 129 10.27 6.98 8.03
C ASN A 129 11.54 7.44 7.30
N THR A 130 12.06 6.62 6.41
CA THR A 130 13.30 6.92 5.66
C THR A 130 13.16 8.10 4.71
N LEU A 131 11.94 8.48 4.37
CA LEU A 131 11.62 9.59 3.45
C LEU A 131 11.37 10.92 4.16
N ASP A 132 11.21 10.90 5.49
CA ASP A 132 10.89 12.10 6.24
C ASP A 132 12.17 12.89 6.53
N GLN A 133 12.37 13.95 5.78
CA GLN A 133 13.47 14.89 5.98
C GLN A 133 12.92 16.27 6.33
N ASN A 134 13.64 16.98 7.20
CA ASN A 134 13.32 18.37 7.49
C ASN A 134 13.81 19.26 6.35
N GLY A 135 12.91 19.92 5.65
CA GLY A 135 13.25 20.85 4.57
C GLY A 135 12.29 20.77 3.39
N GLU A 136 12.74 21.27 2.24
CA GLU A 136 11.99 21.20 1.00
C GLU A 136 11.92 19.75 0.49
N GLU A 137 10.77 19.38 -0.06
CA GLU A 137 10.55 18.05 -0.62
C GLU A 137 11.52 17.78 -1.78
N SER A 138 12.21 16.66 -1.70
CA SER A 138 13.17 16.23 -2.72
C SER A 138 13.12 14.71 -2.91
N LEU A 139 13.68 14.22 -4.01
CA LEU A 139 13.78 12.78 -4.25
C LEU A 139 14.83 12.16 -3.30
N VAL A 140 14.35 11.58 -2.21
CA VAL A 140 15.20 10.87 -1.26
C VAL A 140 15.50 9.47 -1.78
N ILE A 141 16.79 9.13 -1.87
CA ILE A 141 17.28 7.77 -2.20
C ILE A 141 18.22 7.32 -1.10
N ARG A 142 17.86 6.23 -0.42
CA ARG A 142 18.72 5.57 0.58
C ARG A 142 18.88 4.10 0.21
N THR A 143 20.11 3.63 0.18
CA THR A 143 20.45 2.24 -0.15
C THR A 143 20.93 1.45 1.04
N ASP A 144 21.20 2.12 2.17
CA ASP A 144 21.68 1.52 3.43
C ASP A 144 20.55 0.97 4.31
N ALA A 145 19.33 1.42 4.07
CA ALA A 145 18.14 1.00 4.81
C ALA A 145 16.88 1.15 3.94
N VAL A 146 15.88 0.33 4.23
CA VAL A 146 14.56 0.39 3.59
C VAL A 146 13.45 0.24 4.64
N ASP A 147 12.29 0.79 4.36
CA ASP A 147 11.02 0.41 4.98
C ASP A 147 10.17 -0.40 3.98
N CYS A 148 8.96 -0.78 4.37
CA CYS A 148 8.09 -1.57 3.50
C CYS A 148 7.77 -0.85 2.17
N LEU A 149 7.62 0.47 2.21
CA LEU A 149 7.29 1.28 1.05
C LEU A 149 8.50 1.45 0.12
N THR A 150 9.62 1.94 0.66
CA THR A 150 10.84 2.17 -0.11
C THR A 150 11.41 0.88 -0.68
N PHE A 151 11.24 -0.27 0.00
CA PHE A 151 11.57 -1.58 -0.56
C PHE A 151 10.80 -1.86 -1.86
N VAL A 152 9.48 -1.64 -1.86
CA VAL A 152 8.64 -1.85 -3.06
C VAL A 152 9.00 -0.86 -4.16
N GLU A 153 9.07 0.42 -3.84
CA GLU A 153 9.42 1.47 -4.80
C GLU A 153 10.77 1.22 -5.47
N TYR A 154 11.81 0.88 -4.68
CA TYR A 154 13.15 0.62 -5.20
C TYR A 154 13.20 -0.62 -6.06
N THR A 155 12.50 -1.69 -5.65
CA THR A 155 12.41 -2.93 -6.42
C THR A 155 11.76 -2.66 -7.78
N LEU A 156 10.64 -1.95 -7.80
CA LEU A 156 9.94 -1.59 -9.04
C LEU A 156 10.77 -0.66 -9.92
N ALA A 157 11.33 0.42 -9.35
CA ALA A 157 12.10 1.40 -10.10
C ALA A 157 13.34 0.79 -10.79
N GLN A 158 14.01 -0.15 -10.12
CA GLN A 158 15.14 -0.88 -10.69
C GLN A 158 14.68 -1.90 -11.74
N ALA A 159 13.55 -2.59 -11.52
CA ALA A 159 13.04 -3.59 -12.45
C ALA A 159 12.57 -2.99 -13.78
N LEU A 160 12.13 -1.74 -13.78
CA LEU A 160 11.76 -1.00 -15.01
C LEU A 160 12.96 -0.67 -15.91
N GLY A 161 14.17 -0.85 -15.42
CA GLY A 161 15.39 -0.55 -16.19
C GLY A 161 15.60 0.95 -16.42
N SER A 162 16.46 1.31 -17.39
CA SER A 162 16.80 2.70 -17.71
C SER A 162 17.34 3.48 -16.48
N SER A 163 16.76 4.62 -16.15
CA SER A 163 17.18 5.45 -15.02
C SER A 163 16.41 5.10 -13.74
N PHE A 164 17.11 4.58 -12.74
CA PHE A 164 16.51 4.27 -11.43
C PHE A 164 15.87 5.51 -10.78
N ALA A 165 16.57 6.65 -10.79
CA ALA A 165 16.08 7.87 -10.19
C ALA A 165 14.81 8.40 -10.87
N ASP A 166 14.77 8.40 -12.21
CA ASP A 166 13.61 8.88 -12.97
C ASP A 166 12.40 7.95 -12.77
N ASN A 167 12.62 6.64 -12.74
CA ASN A 167 11.57 5.68 -12.48
C ASN A 167 11.03 5.84 -11.04
N LEU A 168 11.92 5.99 -10.07
CA LEU A 168 11.55 6.19 -8.68
C LEU A 168 10.74 7.48 -8.50
N GLN A 169 11.14 8.55 -9.15
CA GLN A 169 10.42 9.81 -9.10
C GLN A 169 9.00 9.67 -9.67
N LYS A 170 8.83 8.97 -10.80
CA LYS A 170 7.52 8.68 -11.41
C LYS A 170 6.64 7.78 -10.54
N ILE A 171 7.23 6.82 -9.83
CA ILE A 171 6.52 5.92 -8.92
C ILE A 171 6.06 6.67 -7.67
N ARG A 172 6.91 7.53 -7.12
CA ARG A 172 6.69 8.19 -5.83
C ARG A 172 5.81 9.42 -5.93
N TYR A 173 5.92 10.18 -7.02
CA TYR A 173 5.27 11.48 -7.15
C TYR A 173 4.25 11.49 -8.29
N ARG A 174 3.14 12.20 -8.05
CA ARG A 174 2.09 12.39 -9.06
C ARG A 174 2.66 13.03 -10.32
N ASP A 175 2.42 12.38 -11.46
CA ASP A 175 2.96 12.78 -12.77
C ASP A 175 4.50 12.90 -12.81
N GLY A 176 5.18 12.31 -11.83
CA GLY A 176 6.63 12.45 -11.67
C GLY A 176 7.09 13.84 -11.24
N ILE A 177 6.20 14.68 -10.73
CA ILE A 177 6.49 16.07 -10.35
C ILE A 177 6.63 16.20 -8.85
N ILE A 178 7.79 16.69 -8.38
CA ILE A 178 8.02 17.00 -6.97
C ILE A 178 7.46 18.40 -6.71
N ASN A 179 6.34 18.45 -5.98
CA ASN A 179 5.68 19.69 -5.59
C ASN A 179 5.20 19.60 -4.13
N GLY A 180 6.16 19.53 -3.22
CA GLY A 180 5.91 19.35 -1.81
C GLY A 180 5.37 17.95 -1.43
N TYR A 181 5.23 17.71 -0.15
CA TYR A 181 4.74 16.44 0.42
C TYR A 181 3.42 15.94 -0.18
N PRO A 182 2.40 16.78 -0.46
CA PRO A 182 1.13 16.31 -1.04
C PRO A 182 1.22 15.74 -2.46
N SER A 183 2.37 15.86 -3.12
CA SER A 183 2.60 15.25 -4.43
C SER A 183 2.99 13.77 -4.36
N ARG A 184 3.33 13.24 -3.19
CA ARG A 184 3.62 11.81 -2.98
C ARG A 184 2.36 10.96 -3.17
N LEU A 185 2.42 9.92 -4.01
CA LEU A 185 1.26 9.09 -4.35
C LEU A 185 0.77 8.19 -3.21
N HIS A 186 1.65 7.78 -2.31
CA HIS A 186 1.35 6.79 -1.27
C HIS A 186 0.91 7.38 0.08
N TYR A 187 0.77 8.69 0.17
CA TYR A 187 0.25 9.38 1.36
C TYR A 187 -1.09 10.10 1.10
N ASN A 188 -1.67 9.90 -0.08
CA ASN A 188 -2.95 10.51 -0.46
C ASN A 188 -4.05 9.46 -0.53
#